data_9c61992fa49bc3e27a91b45dc9c69219
#
_entry.id   9c61992fa49bc3e27a91b45dc9c69219
#
_cell.length_a   1.000
_cell.length_b   1.000
_cell.length_c   1.000
_cell.angle_alpha   90.00
_cell.angle_beta   90.00
_cell.angle_gamma   90.00
#
_symmetry.space_group_name_H-M   'P 1'
#
loop_
_entity.id
_entity.type
_entity.pdbx_description
1 polymer ?
#
loop_
_entity_poly.entity_id
_entity_poly.type
_entity_poly.pdbx_seq_one_letter_code
_entity_poly.pdbx_strand_id
1 'polypeptide(L)'
;MEGTAIRAAEFFAGIGLVRTALEPLGIKIVWANDIKQAKFNTYQENYPDADKHFKVIDIRKVESTDLPPKIELATSSFPCIDLSLAGNRRGLDGAQSGMFFEFARILEGMPQRPSVVLLENVHGFATSHGGKDIERAFEKLSQLDYSLDVLAIDAKHFVPQSRPRMFIVGISKDKLPKNSHVGIPAPSDVRPTWVTALHERHSSTYNMHYLDLPPLPDGPKDLNGIVDHDVPASAWWDANRVRAFVESLSDGQRIRFEALRDAETISYRSAYRRTRQGISMWELRRDAIAGCLRTTGGGSSKQALVEVGMRREPRVRWMTPKEYARLMGAGNYKLVAGTPNQQLFGFGDAVVVDVVRWIGQHYLIPVLKPETTDEG
;
A
#
# COMPACT_ATOMS: atom_id res chain seq x y z
N MET A 1 15.28 -31.62 -0.32
CA MET A 1 13.86 -31.58 -0.82
C MET A 1 13.49 -30.13 -1.00
N GLU A 2 13.30 -29.67 -2.24
CA GLU A 2 12.75 -28.33 -2.49
C GLU A 2 11.33 -28.30 -1.89
N GLY A 3 11.15 -27.58 -0.81
CA GLY A 3 9.85 -27.38 -0.22
C GLY A 3 8.89 -26.81 -1.28
N THR A 4 7.69 -27.39 -1.41
CA THR A 4 6.67 -26.92 -2.34
C THR A 4 6.42 -25.43 -2.11
N ALA A 5 6.65 -24.62 -3.16
CA ALA A 5 6.44 -23.17 -3.08
C ALA A 5 4.97 -22.87 -2.71
N ILE A 6 4.75 -21.94 -1.80
CA ILE A 6 3.42 -21.42 -1.47
C ILE A 6 2.85 -20.74 -2.72
N ARG A 7 1.63 -21.10 -3.10
CA ARG A 7 0.95 -20.57 -4.29
C ARG A 7 -0.01 -19.46 -3.90
N ALA A 8 0.10 -18.31 -4.54
CA ALA A 8 -0.73 -17.16 -4.23
C ALA A 8 -1.49 -16.64 -5.46
N ALA A 9 -2.70 -16.14 -5.22
CA ALA A 9 -3.46 -15.32 -6.16
C ALA A 9 -3.41 -13.85 -5.74
N GLU A 10 -3.11 -12.97 -6.68
CA GLU A 10 -3.03 -11.52 -6.46
C GLU A 10 -4.18 -10.82 -7.20
N PHE A 11 -5.20 -10.41 -6.45
CA PHE A 11 -6.34 -9.65 -6.97
C PHE A 11 -6.03 -8.15 -6.97
N PHE A 12 -6.41 -7.45 -8.05
CA PHE A 12 -6.08 -6.03 -8.27
C PHE A 12 -4.57 -5.79 -8.27
N ALA A 13 -3.85 -6.67 -8.94
CA ALA A 13 -2.39 -6.79 -8.90
C ALA A 13 -1.63 -5.51 -9.32
N GLY A 14 -2.29 -4.64 -10.08
CA GLY A 14 -1.68 -3.39 -10.50
C GLY A 14 -0.39 -3.62 -11.28
N ILE A 15 0.71 -3.04 -10.79
CA ILE A 15 2.04 -3.21 -11.37
C ILE A 15 2.85 -4.33 -10.68
N GLY A 16 2.25 -5.13 -9.76
CA GLY A 16 2.86 -6.33 -9.17
C GLY A 16 3.80 -6.07 -7.98
N LEU A 17 3.57 -5.04 -7.17
CA LEU A 17 4.44 -4.79 -6.02
C LEU A 17 4.20 -5.79 -4.86
N VAL A 18 3.03 -6.44 -4.79
CA VAL A 18 2.84 -7.60 -3.88
C VAL A 18 3.74 -8.75 -4.31
N ARG A 19 3.79 -9.04 -5.61
CA ARG A 19 4.71 -10.05 -6.17
C ARG A 19 6.17 -9.73 -5.83
N THR A 20 6.60 -8.47 -6.05
CA THR A 20 7.95 -8.02 -5.69
C THR A 20 8.28 -8.28 -4.23
N ALA A 21 7.29 -8.13 -3.34
CA ALA A 21 7.46 -8.33 -1.90
C ALA A 21 7.55 -9.82 -1.52
N LEU A 22 6.70 -10.66 -2.10
CA LEU A 22 6.44 -12.02 -1.62
C LEU A 22 7.26 -13.11 -2.32
N GLU A 23 7.62 -12.96 -3.60
CA GLU A 23 8.43 -13.97 -4.31
C GLU A 23 9.77 -14.27 -3.64
N PRO A 24 10.54 -13.28 -3.13
CA PRO A 24 11.78 -13.54 -2.41
C PRO A 24 11.59 -14.40 -1.15
N LEU A 25 10.36 -14.51 -0.63
CA LEU A 25 10.00 -15.33 0.53
C LEU A 25 9.54 -16.75 0.13
N GLY A 26 9.60 -17.10 -1.16
CA GLY A 26 9.16 -18.38 -1.67
C GLY A 26 7.63 -18.48 -1.86
N ILE A 27 6.93 -17.35 -1.91
CA ILE A 27 5.50 -17.28 -2.25
C ILE A 27 5.37 -16.94 -3.73
N LYS A 28 4.91 -17.87 -4.53
CA LYS A 28 4.80 -17.73 -5.99
C LYS A 28 3.42 -17.25 -6.39
N ILE A 29 3.35 -16.15 -7.14
CA ILE A 29 2.09 -15.70 -7.75
C ILE A 29 1.78 -16.62 -8.94
N VAL A 30 0.69 -17.37 -8.82
CA VAL A 30 0.21 -18.32 -9.84
C VAL A 30 -1.02 -17.84 -10.58
N TRP A 31 -1.66 -16.80 -10.11
CA TRP A 31 -2.75 -16.09 -10.75
C TRP A 31 -2.77 -14.63 -10.30
N ALA A 32 -3.02 -13.73 -11.23
CA ALA A 32 -3.14 -12.30 -10.95
C ALA A 32 -4.16 -11.65 -11.88
N ASN A 33 -4.82 -10.56 -11.45
CA ASN A 33 -5.65 -9.75 -12.32
C ASN A 33 -5.57 -8.24 -12.07
N ASP A 34 -5.78 -7.48 -13.10
CA ASP A 34 -6.17 -6.06 -13.06
C ASP A 34 -7.03 -5.76 -14.29
N ILE A 35 -7.85 -4.71 -14.22
CA ILE A 35 -8.69 -4.29 -15.35
C ILE A 35 -7.91 -3.47 -16.38
N LYS A 36 -6.75 -2.91 -16.02
CA LYS A 36 -6.02 -1.93 -16.84
C LYS A 36 -4.86 -2.57 -17.61
N GLN A 37 -4.96 -2.59 -18.93
CA GLN A 37 -3.88 -3.04 -19.83
C GLN A 37 -2.54 -2.32 -19.55
N ALA A 38 -2.56 -1.01 -19.26
CA ALA A 38 -1.33 -0.26 -18.98
C ALA A 38 -0.59 -0.78 -17.74
N LYS A 39 -1.32 -1.27 -16.72
CA LYS A 39 -0.72 -1.88 -15.52
C LYS A 39 -0.11 -3.24 -15.85
N PHE A 40 -0.80 -4.06 -16.65
CA PHE A 40 -0.27 -5.32 -17.16
C PHE A 40 1.04 -5.12 -17.94
N ASN A 41 1.11 -4.13 -18.82
CA ASN A 41 2.32 -3.86 -19.60
C ASN A 41 3.52 -3.58 -18.68
N THR A 42 3.32 -2.76 -17.64
CA THR A 42 4.36 -2.48 -16.65
C THR A 42 4.71 -3.72 -15.81
N TYR A 43 3.70 -4.52 -15.45
CA TYR A 43 3.90 -5.79 -14.75
C TYR A 43 4.76 -6.75 -15.59
N GLN A 44 4.42 -6.94 -16.89
CA GLN A 44 5.10 -7.84 -17.82
C GLN A 44 6.58 -7.49 -18.03
N GLU A 45 6.93 -6.22 -18.03
CA GLU A 45 8.33 -5.77 -18.14
C GLU A 45 9.20 -6.25 -16.97
N ASN A 46 8.60 -6.34 -15.79
CA ASN A 46 9.28 -6.80 -14.59
C ASN A 46 9.20 -8.32 -14.43
N TYR A 47 8.17 -8.93 -14.99
CA TYR A 47 7.87 -10.36 -14.85
C TYR A 47 7.58 -10.98 -16.22
N PRO A 48 8.61 -11.49 -16.92
CA PRO A 48 8.46 -12.04 -18.28
C PRO A 48 7.50 -13.22 -18.40
N ASP A 49 7.15 -13.87 -17.30
CA ASP A 49 6.18 -14.96 -17.23
C ASP A 49 4.72 -14.49 -17.01
N ALA A 50 4.46 -13.19 -17.04
CA ALA A 50 3.16 -12.58 -16.75
C ALA A 50 2.02 -13.17 -17.60
N ASP A 51 2.25 -13.41 -18.89
CA ASP A 51 1.24 -13.97 -19.81
C ASP A 51 0.66 -15.32 -19.37
N LYS A 52 1.42 -16.05 -18.53
CA LYS A 52 1.00 -17.38 -18.06
C LYS A 52 -0.05 -17.32 -16.95
N HIS A 53 -0.09 -16.22 -16.18
CA HIS A 53 -0.89 -16.15 -14.95
C HIS A 53 -1.62 -14.84 -14.76
N PHE A 54 -1.26 -13.75 -15.43
CA PHE A 54 -1.94 -12.47 -15.31
C PHE A 54 -3.11 -12.37 -16.30
N LYS A 55 -4.28 -11.94 -15.81
CA LYS A 55 -5.49 -11.73 -16.59
C LYS A 55 -5.89 -10.25 -16.58
N VAL A 56 -5.92 -9.62 -17.74
CA VAL A 56 -6.49 -8.27 -17.90
C VAL A 56 -8.00 -8.42 -18.01
N ILE A 57 -8.68 -8.39 -16.85
CA ILE A 57 -10.12 -8.67 -16.76
C ILE A 57 -10.74 -7.91 -15.59
N ASP A 58 -12.00 -7.50 -15.76
CA ASP A 58 -12.82 -6.98 -14.68
C ASP A 58 -13.16 -8.13 -13.70
N ILE A 59 -12.91 -7.94 -12.43
CA ILE A 59 -13.14 -8.94 -11.38
C ILE A 59 -14.58 -9.46 -11.36
N ARG A 60 -15.56 -8.65 -11.78
CA ARG A 60 -16.97 -9.04 -11.89
C ARG A 60 -17.23 -10.15 -12.90
N LYS A 61 -16.29 -10.37 -13.83
CA LYS A 61 -16.32 -11.40 -14.87
C LYS A 61 -15.46 -12.61 -14.54
N VAL A 62 -14.74 -12.58 -13.42
CA VAL A 62 -13.89 -13.68 -12.98
C VAL A 62 -14.76 -14.71 -12.27
N GLU A 63 -14.65 -15.96 -12.68
CA GLU A 63 -15.26 -17.10 -12.00
C GLU A 63 -14.23 -17.83 -11.12
N SER A 64 -14.68 -18.54 -10.10
CA SER A 64 -13.80 -19.33 -9.24
C SER A 64 -13.00 -20.39 -10.00
N THR A 65 -13.54 -20.87 -11.11
CA THR A 65 -12.92 -21.85 -12.03
C THR A 65 -11.78 -21.26 -12.88
N ASP A 66 -11.67 -19.93 -12.94
CA ASP A 66 -10.54 -19.26 -13.63
C ASP A 66 -9.25 -19.29 -12.80
N LEU A 67 -9.38 -19.61 -11.52
CA LEU A 67 -8.25 -19.71 -10.61
C LEU A 67 -7.70 -21.15 -10.57
N PRO A 68 -6.39 -21.32 -10.35
CA PRO A 68 -5.82 -22.63 -10.11
C PRO A 68 -6.48 -23.33 -8.91
N PRO A 69 -6.66 -24.65 -8.95
CA PRO A 69 -7.43 -25.39 -7.93
C PRO A 69 -6.81 -25.34 -6.52
N LYS A 70 -5.51 -25.08 -6.43
CA LYS A 70 -4.80 -25.03 -5.15
C LYS A 70 -4.05 -23.70 -5.01
N ILE A 71 -4.52 -22.89 -4.10
CA ILE A 71 -3.96 -21.58 -3.73
C ILE A 71 -3.93 -21.53 -2.21
N GLU A 72 -2.79 -21.25 -1.62
CA GLU A 72 -2.64 -21.13 -0.18
C GLU A 72 -2.88 -19.71 0.33
N LEU A 73 -2.58 -18.69 -0.50
CA LEU A 73 -2.73 -17.27 -0.16
C LEU A 73 -3.53 -16.53 -1.24
N ALA A 74 -4.51 -15.74 -0.85
CA ALA A 74 -5.11 -14.75 -1.74
C ALA A 74 -4.87 -13.34 -1.21
N THR A 75 -4.33 -12.44 -2.04
CA THR A 75 -4.14 -11.03 -1.68
C THR A 75 -5.09 -10.15 -2.45
N SER A 76 -5.60 -9.07 -1.81
CA SER A 76 -6.54 -8.14 -2.45
C SER A 76 -6.31 -6.71 -1.95
N SER A 77 -5.88 -5.83 -2.87
CA SER A 77 -5.80 -4.39 -2.65
C SER A 77 -6.94 -3.71 -3.43
N PHE A 78 -8.18 -3.96 -3.00
CA PHE A 78 -9.37 -3.49 -3.72
C PHE A 78 -9.49 -1.96 -3.70
N PRO A 79 -10.09 -1.33 -4.72
CA PRO A 79 -10.19 0.13 -4.85
C PRO A 79 -10.86 0.79 -3.64
N CYS A 80 -10.27 1.88 -3.16
CA CYS A 80 -10.70 2.64 -1.97
C CYS A 80 -11.39 3.97 -2.29
N ILE A 81 -11.74 4.25 -3.56
CA ILE A 81 -12.21 5.59 -3.99
C ILE A 81 -13.46 6.02 -3.22
N ASP A 82 -14.37 5.10 -2.95
CA ASP A 82 -15.60 5.37 -2.19
C ASP A 82 -15.38 5.37 -0.66
N LEU A 83 -14.21 4.92 -0.19
CA LEU A 83 -13.84 4.79 1.22
C LEU A 83 -12.92 5.92 1.70
N SER A 84 -12.25 6.64 0.77
CA SER A 84 -11.26 7.66 1.12
C SER A 84 -11.91 9.00 1.45
N LEU A 85 -11.25 9.80 2.32
CA LEU A 85 -11.67 11.18 2.61
C LEU A 85 -11.70 12.10 1.38
N ALA A 86 -11.04 11.73 0.30
CA ALA A 86 -11.00 12.45 -0.98
C ALA A 86 -12.04 11.95 -2.00
N GLY A 87 -12.79 10.87 -1.69
CA GLY A 87 -13.80 10.27 -2.55
C GLY A 87 -15.23 10.62 -2.15
N ASN A 88 -16.21 10.02 -2.83
CA ASN A 88 -17.64 10.28 -2.64
C ASN A 88 -18.24 9.67 -1.36
N ARG A 89 -17.46 9.00 -0.53
CA ARG A 89 -17.85 8.35 0.74
C ARG A 89 -19.06 7.42 0.63
N ARG A 90 -19.21 6.69 -0.49
CA ARG A 90 -20.30 5.71 -0.68
C ARG A 90 -20.07 4.38 0.01
N GLY A 91 -18.89 4.19 0.62
CA GLY A 91 -18.50 2.95 1.31
C GLY A 91 -18.50 1.73 0.40
N LEU A 92 -18.79 0.56 0.96
CA LEU A 92 -18.88 -0.69 0.19
C LEU A 92 -20.08 -0.73 -0.78
N ASP A 93 -21.04 0.17 -0.68
CA ASP A 93 -22.14 0.30 -1.66
C ASP A 93 -21.70 1.09 -2.91
N GLY A 94 -20.54 1.69 -2.90
CA GLY A 94 -19.94 2.32 -4.07
C GLY A 94 -19.50 1.29 -5.11
N ALA A 95 -19.65 1.64 -6.39
CA ALA A 95 -19.33 0.73 -7.50
C ALA A 95 -17.89 0.20 -7.50
N GLN A 96 -16.96 0.93 -6.91
CA GLN A 96 -15.54 0.53 -6.86
C GLN A 96 -15.18 -0.17 -5.54
N SER A 97 -15.67 0.30 -4.41
CA SER A 97 -15.42 -0.34 -3.11
C SER A 97 -16.21 -1.64 -2.92
N GLY A 98 -17.33 -1.80 -3.63
CA GLY A 98 -18.09 -3.05 -3.74
C GLY A 98 -17.30 -4.22 -4.35
N MET A 99 -16.12 -3.95 -4.94
CA MET A 99 -15.24 -4.99 -5.50
C MET A 99 -14.69 -5.96 -4.44
N PHE A 100 -14.74 -5.61 -3.16
CA PHE A 100 -14.51 -6.56 -2.07
C PHE A 100 -15.49 -7.75 -2.13
N PHE A 101 -16.77 -7.51 -2.40
CA PHE A 101 -17.76 -8.60 -2.48
C PHE A 101 -17.55 -9.50 -3.71
N GLU A 102 -16.99 -8.95 -4.81
CA GLU A 102 -16.62 -9.77 -5.95
C GLU A 102 -15.42 -10.69 -5.62
N PHE A 103 -14.42 -10.16 -4.91
CA PHE A 103 -13.34 -10.99 -4.36
C PHE A 103 -13.91 -12.10 -3.48
N ALA A 104 -14.79 -11.77 -2.53
CA ALA A 104 -15.42 -12.75 -1.63
C ALA A 104 -16.28 -13.78 -2.38
N ARG A 105 -17.03 -13.36 -3.42
CA ARG A 105 -17.81 -14.25 -4.30
C ARG A 105 -16.92 -15.30 -4.96
N ILE A 106 -15.78 -14.88 -5.48
CA ILE A 106 -14.84 -15.80 -6.14
C ILE A 106 -14.32 -16.82 -5.10
N LEU A 107 -13.92 -16.37 -3.92
CA LEU A 107 -13.45 -17.28 -2.86
C LEU A 107 -14.54 -18.26 -2.43
N GLU A 108 -15.80 -17.80 -2.32
CA GLU A 108 -16.95 -18.63 -1.95
C GLU A 108 -17.20 -19.77 -2.95
N GLY A 109 -17.01 -19.49 -4.25
CA GLY A 109 -17.16 -20.48 -5.32
C GLY A 109 -15.98 -21.45 -5.46
N MET A 110 -14.87 -21.26 -4.77
CA MET A 110 -13.71 -22.16 -4.86
C MET A 110 -13.98 -23.47 -4.11
N PRO A 111 -13.70 -24.65 -4.72
CA PRO A 111 -13.80 -25.93 -4.03
C PRO A 111 -12.88 -26.01 -2.80
N GLN A 112 -11.72 -25.43 -2.87
CA GLN A 112 -10.76 -25.26 -1.77
C GLN A 112 -10.35 -23.80 -1.69
N ARG A 113 -10.84 -23.13 -0.63
CA ARG A 113 -10.47 -21.74 -0.39
C ARG A 113 -9.02 -21.61 0.06
N PRO A 114 -8.34 -20.47 -0.23
CA PRO A 114 -7.02 -20.19 0.30
C PRO A 114 -6.98 -20.29 1.82
N SER A 115 -5.90 -20.86 2.37
CA SER A 115 -5.71 -20.94 3.82
C SER A 115 -5.58 -19.57 4.47
N VAL A 116 -5.05 -18.60 3.73
CA VAL A 116 -4.86 -17.23 4.20
C VAL A 116 -5.36 -16.22 3.16
N VAL A 117 -5.99 -15.17 3.62
CA VAL A 117 -6.30 -13.98 2.82
C VAL A 117 -5.61 -12.76 3.43
N LEU A 118 -5.05 -11.90 2.58
CA LEU A 118 -4.45 -10.62 2.97
C LEU A 118 -5.14 -9.50 2.19
N LEU A 119 -5.89 -8.66 2.90
CA LEU A 119 -6.54 -7.49 2.30
C LEU A 119 -5.81 -6.22 2.71
N GLU A 120 -5.58 -5.31 1.77
CA GLU A 120 -5.02 -3.99 2.04
C GLU A 120 -6.01 -2.90 1.69
N ASN A 121 -6.10 -1.88 2.54
CA ASN A 121 -6.89 -0.68 2.25
C ASN A 121 -6.43 0.53 3.08
N VAL A 122 -7.04 1.68 2.85
CA VAL A 122 -6.82 2.90 3.62
C VAL A 122 -7.49 2.83 5.00
N HIS A 123 -6.98 3.57 5.99
CA HIS A 123 -7.60 3.66 7.32
C HIS A 123 -9.08 4.10 7.29
N GLY A 124 -9.47 4.90 6.27
CA GLY A 124 -10.86 5.31 6.08
C GLY A 124 -11.84 4.14 5.97
N PHE A 125 -11.38 2.95 5.60
CA PHE A 125 -12.23 1.76 5.56
C PHE A 125 -12.74 1.36 6.95
N ALA A 126 -11.89 1.48 7.97
CA ALA A 126 -12.28 1.15 9.35
C ALA A 126 -13.34 2.10 9.92
N THR A 127 -13.46 3.33 9.40
CA THR A 127 -14.37 4.37 9.92
C THR A 127 -15.49 4.74 8.96
N SER A 128 -15.47 4.20 7.76
CA SER A 128 -16.50 4.46 6.74
C SER A 128 -17.87 4.05 7.23
N HIS A 129 -18.87 4.93 7.02
CA HIS A 129 -20.26 4.75 7.50
C HIS A 129 -20.37 4.39 8.99
N GLY A 130 -19.51 4.99 9.83
CA GLY A 130 -19.49 4.71 11.26
C GLY A 130 -18.98 3.31 11.62
N GLY A 131 -18.16 2.70 10.73
CA GLY A 131 -17.60 1.36 10.90
C GLY A 131 -18.39 0.23 10.25
N LYS A 132 -19.55 0.52 9.64
CA LYS A 132 -20.41 -0.52 9.01
C LYS A 132 -19.72 -1.23 7.83
N ASP A 133 -18.84 -0.56 7.12
CA ASP A 133 -18.17 -1.16 5.95
C ASP A 133 -17.18 -2.25 6.38
N ILE A 134 -16.40 -2.01 7.42
CA ILE A 134 -15.50 -3.04 7.95
C ILE A 134 -16.26 -4.18 8.61
N GLU A 135 -17.40 -3.89 9.28
CA GLU A 135 -18.30 -4.92 9.82
C GLU A 135 -18.80 -5.87 8.74
N ARG A 136 -19.27 -5.35 7.60
CA ARG A 136 -19.72 -6.15 6.46
C ARG A 136 -18.60 -7.02 5.90
N ALA A 137 -17.37 -6.50 5.88
CA ALA A 137 -16.21 -7.29 5.45
C ALA A 137 -15.88 -8.40 6.45
N PHE A 138 -15.93 -8.12 7.76
CA PHE A 138 -15.72 -9.12 8.81
C PHE A 138 -16.81 -10.19 8.77
N GLU A 139 -18.07 -9.80 8.64
CA GLU A 139 -19.17 -10.72 8.49
C GLU A 139 -18.97 -11.68 7.31
N LYS A 140 -18.67 -11.13 6.11
CA LYS A 140 -18.47 -11.94 4.91
C LYS A 140 -17.27 -12.89 5.03
N LEU A 141 -16.14 -12.43 5.55
CA LEU A 141 -14.97 -13.29 5.76
C LEU A 141 -15.22 -14.36 6.83
N SER A 142 -15.97 -14.03 7.90
CA SER A 142 -16.35 -15.02 8.92
C SER A 142 -17.30 -16.08 8.39
N GLN A 143 -18.24 -15.71 7.49
CA GLN A 143 -19.09 -16.65 6.75
C GLN A 143 -18.29 -17.59 5.86
N LEU A 144 -17.11 -17.16 5.39
CA LEU A 144 -16.16 -17.98 4.64
C LEU A 144 -15.18 -18.77 5.54
N ASP A 145 -15.46 -18.86 6.84
CA ASP A 145 -14.69 -19.59 7.86
C ASP A 145 -13.28 -19.04 8.14
N TYR A 146 -13.05 -17.73 7.91
CA TYR A 146 -11.82 -17.10 8.32
C TYR A 146 -11.90 -16.55 9.75
N SER A 147 -10.83 -16.74 10.52
CA SER A 147 -10.52 -15.97 11.72
C SER A 147 -9.71 -14.74 11.32
N LEU A 148 -9.97 -13.59 11.92
CA LEU A 148 -9.52 -12.28 11.42
C LEU A 148 -8.55 -11.59 12.39
N ASP A 149 -7.50 -10.98 11.85
CA ASP A 149 -6.63 -10.03 12.54
C ASP A 149 -6.53 -8.73 11.73
N VAL A 150 -6.35 -7.62 12.41
CA VAL A 150 -6.21 -6.31 11.79
C VAL A 150 -4.88 -5.69 12.17
N LEU A 151 -4.12 -5.25 11.17
CA LEU A 151 -2.87 -4.52 11.34
C LEU A 151 -3.01 -3.11 10.74
N ALA A 152 -2.34 -2.15 11.34
CA ALA A 152 -2.23 -0.79 10.82
C ALA A 152 -0.76 -0.40 10.74
N ILE A 153 -0.24 -0.25 9.53
CA ILE A 153 1.18 0.01 9.31
C ILE A 153 1.36 1.29 8.49
N ASP A 154 2.16 2.22 8.99
CA ASP A 154 2.62 3.37 8.20
C ASP A 154 3.94 3.01 7.52
N ALA A 155 4.01 3.15 6.22
CA ALA A 155 5.19 2.87 5.41
C ALA A 155 6.44 3.67 5.83
N LYS A 156 6.29 4.76 6.60
CA LYS A 156 7.41 5.55 7.15
C LYS A 156 8.41 4.72 7.96
N HIS A 157 7.99 3.57 8.46
CA HIS A 157 8.87 2.62 9.16
C HIS A 157 9.80 1.86 8.21
N PHE A 158 9.62 1.94 6.90
CA PHE A 158 10.38 1.18 5.90
C PHE A 158 11.00 2.09 4.83
N VAL A 159 10.24 3.10 4.40
CA VAL A 159 10.64 4.04 3.34
C VAL A 159 10.33 5.48 3.80
N PRO A 160 11.00 6.50 3.26
CA PRO A 160 10.75 7.88 3.67
C PRO A 160 9.45 8.42 3.06
N GLN A 161 8.34 7.71 3.32
CA GLN A 161 6.98 8.07 2.88
C GLN A 161 5.98 7.81 4.00
N SER A 162 5.21 8.81 4.41
CA SER A 162 4.05 8.61 5.28
C SER A 162 2.89 8.08 4.43
N ARG A 163 2.61 6.78 4.57
CA ARG A 163 1.54 6.06 3.87
C ARG A 163 0.92 5.04 4.82
N PRO A 164 0.07 5.50 5.75
CA PRO A 164 -0.63 4.58 6.64
C PRO A 164 -1.63 3.71 5.87
N ARG A 165 -1.60 2.40 6.14
CA ARG A 165 -2.52 1.42 5.56
C ARG A 165 -3.00 0.46 6.62
N MET A 166 -4.19 -0.06 6.40
CA MET A 166 -4.79 -1.13 7.17
C MET A 166 -4.68 -2.43 6.38
N PHE A 167 -4.37 -3.51 7.09
CA PHE A 167 -4.36 -4.86 6.55
C PHE A 167 -5.31 -5.71 7.38
N ILE A 168 -6.13 -6.52 6.71
CA ILE A 168 -6.91 -7.57 7.33
C ILE A 168 -6.29 -8.89 6.91
N VAL A 169 -5.86 -9.68 7.88
CA VAL A 169 -5.38 -11.04 7.66
C VAL A 169 -6.47 -12.00 8.10
N GLY A 170 -6.98 -12.79 7.17
CA GLY A 170 -7.91 -13.88 7.48
C GLY A 170 -7.17 -15.21 7.38
N ILE A 171 -7.24 -16.01 8.42
CA ILE A 171 -6.71 -17.39 8.45
C ILE A 171 -7.89 -18.34 8.54
N SER A 172 -7.93 -19.35 7.65
CA SER A 172 -8.92 -20.44 7.76
C SER A 172 -8.85 -21.08 9.15
N LYS A 173 -10.01 -21.30 9.79
CA LYS A 173 -10.06 -21.76 11.19
C LYS A 173 -9.32 -23.05 11.45
N ASP A 174 -9.28 -23.97 10.46
CA ASP A 174 -8.55 -25.23 10.53
C ASP A 174 -7.02 -25.06 10.40
N LYS A 175 -6.55 -23.87 10.01
CA LYS A 175 -5.14 -23.51 9.83
C LYS A 175 -4.63 -22.49 10.85
N LEU A 176 -5.46 -22.11 11.80
CA LEU A 176 -5.07 -21.16 12.84
C LEU A 176 -3.88 -21.73 13.66
N PRO A 177 -2.75 -21.03 13.76
CA PRO A 177 -1.60 -21.50 14.51
C PRO A 177 -1.92 -21.70 15.99
N LYS A 178 -1.30 -22.71 16.63
CA LYS A 178 -1.51 -22.99 18.07
C LYS A 178 -1.07 -21.84 18.98
N ASN A 179 -0.14 -21.01 18.53
CA ASN A 179 0.34 -19.81 19.24
C ASN A 179 -0.47 -18.56 18.90
N SER A 180 -1.62 -18.69 18.26
CA SER A 180 -2.54 -17.58 18.09
C SER A 180 -3.27 -17.28 19.39
N HIS A 181 -3.48 -15.99 19.63
CA HIS A 181 -4.23 -15.50 20.79
C HIS A 181 -5.65 -15.13 20.40
N VAL A 182 -6.57 -15.35 21.31
CA VAL A 182 -7.95 -14.88 21.20
C VAL A 182 -8.18 -13.77 22.22
N GLY A 183 -8.90 -12.73 21.85
CA GLY A 183 -9.19 -11.61 22.73
C GLY A 183 -8.67 -10.28 22.19
N ILE A 184 -8.35 -9.35 23.08
CA ILE A 184 -7.98 -7.97 22.73
C ILE A 184 -6.45 -7.85 22.82
N PRO A 185 -5.77 -7.58 21.68
CA PRO A 185 -4.31 -7.37 21.70
C PRO A 185 -3.96 -6.08 22.46
N ALA A 186 -2.80 -6.07 23.11
CA ALA A 186 -2.25 -4.83 23.65
C ALA A 186 -1.92 -3.83 22.54
N PRO A 187 -2.06 -2.51 22.77
CA PRO A 187 -1.66 -1.51 21.78
C PRO A 187 -0.16 -1.64 21.43
N SER A 188 0.14 -1.52 20.15
CA SER A 188 1.50 -1.59 19.59
C SER A 188 1.60 -0.76 18.30
N ASP A 189 2.80 -0.67 17.72
CA ASP A 189 3.01 0.05 16.46
C ASP A 189 2.21 -0.56 15.29
N VAL A 190 1.98 -1.87 15.32
CA VAL A 190 1.17 -2.58 14.29
C VAL A 190 -0.31 -2.68 14.65
N ARG A 191 -0.67 -2.50 15.93
CA ARG A 191 -2.05 -2.48 16.44
C ARG A 191 -2.24 -1.27 17.36
N PRO A 192 -2.29 -0.05 16.80
CA PRO A 192 -2.57 1.15 17.59
C PRO A 192 -3.95 1.05 18.25
N THR A 193 -4.22 1.90 19.22
CA THR A 193 -5.44 1.89 20.06
C THR A 193 -6.74 1.74 19.27
N TRP A 194 -6.85 2.33 18.09
CA TRP A 194 -8.04 2.18 17.26
C TRP A 194 -8.22 0.75 16.69
N VAL A 195 -7.11 0.01 16.45
CA VAL A 195 -7.16 -1.40 16.04
C VAL A 195 -7.55 -2.28 17.23
N THR A 196 -6.98 -2.04 18.40
CA THR A 196 -7.38 -2.78 19.61
C THR A 196 -8.86 -2.56 19.95
N ALA A 197 -9.38 -1.35 19.72
CA ALA A 197 -10.81 -1.04 19.86
C ALA A 197 -11.67 -1.76 18.82
N LEU A 198 -11.16 -2.07 17.60
CA LEU A 198 -11.88 -2.95 16.67
C LEU A 198 -11.96 -4.38 17.19
N HIS A 199 -10.86 -4.93 17.72
CA HIS A 199 -10.87 -6.24 18.36
C HIS A 199 -11.86 -6.28 19.53
N GLU A 200 -11.85 -5.30 20.41
CA GLU A 200 -12.77 -5.20 21.54
C GLU A 200 -14.25 -5.21 21.10
N ARG A 201 -14.57 -4.42 20.07
CA ARG A 201 -15.95 -4.29 19.56
C ARG A 201 -16.44 -5.55 18.87
N HIS A 202 -15.57 -6.28 18.18
CA HIS A 202 -15.98 -7.30 17.21
C HIS A 202 -15.65 -8.74 17.62
N SER A 203 -14.78 -8.96 18.62
CA SER A 203 -14.34 -10.31 19.03
C SER A 203 -15.46 -11.17 19.61
N SER A 204 -16.54 -10.57 20.12
CA SER A 204 -17.72 -11.33 20.58
C SER A 204 -18.64 -11.79 19.45
N THR A 205 -18.54 -11.16 18.27
CA THR A 205 -19.43 -11.44 17.12
C THR A 205 -18.71 -12.24 16.04
N TYR A 206 -17.44 -11.94 15.80
CA TYR A 206 -16.62 -12.57 14.76
C TYR A 206 -15.45 -13.33 15.37
N ASN A 207 -14.97 -14.34 14.65
CA ASN A 207 -13.76 -15.04 15.08
C ASN A 207 -12.57 -14.11 14.83
N MET A 208 -12.05 -13.54 15.90
CA MET A 208 -10.85 -12.70 15.84
C MET A 208 -9.70 -13.37 16.58
N HIS A 209 -8.52 -13.21 16.05
CA HIS A 209 -7.28 -13.67 16.65
C HIS A 209 -6.20 -12.60 16.48
N TYR A 210 -5.07 -12.79 17.12
CA TYR A 210 -3.85 -12.05 16.82
C TYR A 210 -2.62 -12.93 17.06
N LEU A 211 -1.54 -12.59 16.37
CA LEU A 211 -0.21 -13.19 16.58
C LEU A 211 0.70 -12.17 17.22
N ASP A 212 1.67 -12.64 18.01
CA ASP A 212 2.76 -11.80 18.48
C ASP A 212 3.66 -11.44 17.28
N LEU A 213 3.89 -10.16 17.09
CA LEU A 213 4.70 -9.64 16.00
C LEU A 213 5.85 -8.81 16.55
N PRO A 214 7.02 -8.84 15.90
CA PRO A 214 8.12 -7.99 16.31
C PRO A 214 7.77 -6.51 16.11
N PRO A 215 8.49 -5.59 16.77
CA PRO A 215 8.31 -4.16 16.54
C PRO A 215 8.64 -3.79 15.09
N LEU A 216 8.00 -2.73 14.59
CA LEU A 216 8.35 -2.18 13.28
C LEU A 216 9.76 -1.58 13.30
N PRO A 217 10.50 -1.63 12.19
CA PRO A 217 11.83 -1.05 12.13
C PRO A 217 11.80 0.49 12.23
N ASP A 218 12.93 1.06 12.63
CA ASP A 218 13.17 2.50 12.52
C ASP A 218 13.44 2.88 11.06
N GLY A 219 12.45 3.49 10.43
CA GLY A 219 12.52 3.89 9.03
C GLY A 219 13.43 5.10 8.76
N PRO A 220 13.69 5.38 7.48
CA PRO A 220 14.44 6.55 7.05
C PRO A 220 13.81 7.85 7.53
N LYS A 221 14.65 8.79 7.99
CA LYS A 221 14.19 10.06 8.57
C LYS A 221 14.09 11.19 7.53
N ASP A 222 14.64 10.99 6.32
CA ASP A 222 14.69 11.99 5.25
C ASP A 222 14.65 11.36 3.85
N LEU A 223 14.64 12.24 2.83
CA LEU A 223 14.57 11.86 1.42
C LEU A 223 15.93 11.59 0.77
N ASN A 224 17.06 11.73 1.46
CA ASN A 224 18.39 11.65 0.85
C ASN A 224 18.58 10.36 0.04
N GLY A 225 18.17 9.22 0.59
CA GLY A 225 18.34 7.91 -0.05
C GLY A 225 17.47 7.68 -1.29
N ILE A 226 16.46 8.53 -1.54
CA ILE A 226 15.57 8.35 -2.71
C ILE A 226 15.83 9.34 -3.83
N VAL A 227 16.53 10.45 -3.58
CA VAL A 227 16.75 11.49 -4.59
C VAL A 227 17.47 10.94 -5.82
N ASP A 228 16.94 11.25 -6.99
CA ASP A 228 17.60 10.98 -8.26
C ASP A 228 18.48 12.19 -8.63
N HIS A 229 19.78 11.99 -8.51
CA HIS A 229 20.78 13.04 -8.83
C HIS A 229 21.09 13.10 -10.33
N ASP A 230 20.72 12.08 -11.09
CA ASP A 230 20.91 12.00 -12.53
C ASP A 230 19.66 12.51 -13.28
N VAL A 231 19.37 13.80 -13.09
CA VAL A 231 18.25 14.47 -13.76
C VAL A 231 18.76 15.62 -14.63
N PRO A 232 18.25 15.82 -15.85
CA PRO A 232 18.66 16.91 -16.70
C PRO A 232 18.32 18.29 -16.07
N ALA A 233 19.11 19.31 -16.38
CA ALA A 233 18.88 20.66 -15.89
C ALA A 233 17.46 21.17 -16.23
N SER A 234 16.92 20.77 -17.37
CA SER A 234 15.55 21.11 -17.81
C SER A 234 14.42 20.51 -16.94
N ALA A 235 14.71 19.54 -16.07
CA ALA A 235 13.75 19.00 -15.13
C ALA A 235 13.45 19.97 -13.97
N TRP A 236 14.38 20.87 -13.67
CA TRP A 236 14.22 21.86 -12.61
C TRP A 236 13.40 23.05 -13.11
N TRP A 237 12.55 23.59 -12.23
CA TRP A 237 11.72 24.73 -12.54
C TRP A 237 12.59 26.00 -12.72
N ASP A 238 12.16 26.87 -13.61
CA ASP A 238 12.76 28.20 -13.77
C ASP A 238 12.55 29.07 -12.53
N ALA A 239 13.32 30.15 -12.43
CA ALA A 239 13.30 31.07 -11.28
C ALA A 239 11.91 31.68 -11.01
N ASN A 240 11.14 32.00 -12.07
CA ASN A 240 9.81 32.58 -11.91
C ASN A 240 8.85 31.58 -11.29
N ARG A 241 8.90 30.33 -11.72
CA ARG A 241 8.07 29.25 -11.18
C ARG A 241 8.46 28.91 -9.74
N VAL A 242 9.75 28.90 -9.40
CA VAL A 242 10.23 28.73 -8.02
C VAL A 242 9.75 29.87 -7.14
N ARG A 243 9.82 31.11 -7.61
CA ARG A 243 9.33 32.28 -6.88
C ARG A 243 7.82 32.15 -6.60
N ALA A 244 7.02 31.84 -7.62
CA ALA A 244 5.57 31.64 -7.47
C ALA A 244 5.24 30.48 -6.50
N PHE A 245 6.06 29.41 -6.48
CA PHE A 245 5.95 28.34 -5.49
C PHE A 245 6.14 28.90 -4.07
N VAL A 246 7.22 29.63 -3.80
CA VAL A 246 7.54 30.19 -2.48
C VAL A 246 6.47 31.20 -2.04
N GLU A 247 6.00 32.06 -2.93
CA GLU A 247 4.95 33.05 -2.66
C GLU A 247 3.62 32.42 -2.31
N SER A 248 3.31 31.23 -2.84
CA SER A 248 2.09 30.48 -2.55
C SER A 248 2.07 29.76 -1.21
N LEU A 249 3.22 29.67 -0.52
CA LEU A 249 3.30 29.05 0.80
C LEU A 249 2.57 29.92 1.83
N SER A 250 1.83 29.28 2.74
CA SER A 250 1.26 30.01 3.89
C SER A 250 2.36 30.58 4.79
N ASP A 251 2.06 31.60 5.59
CA ASP A 251 3.05 32.26 6.46
C ASP A 251 3.83 31.27 7.33
N GLY A 252 3.14 30.33 7.99
CA GLY A 252 3.80 29.32 8.80
C GLY A 252 4.67 28.34 8.02
N GLN A 253 4.38 28.10 6.74
CA GLN A 253 5.23 27.30 5.86
C GLN A 253 6.41 28.12 5.34
N ARG A 254 6.20 29.41 5.06
CA ARG A 254 7.26 30.33 4.63
C ARG A 254 8.32 30.49 5.71
N ILE A 255 7.93 30.70 6.96
CA ILE A 255 8.87 30.77 8.10
C ILE A 255 9.74 29.50 8.16
N ARG A 256 9.13 28.32 8.03
CA ARG A 256 9.90 27.07 8.04
C ARG A 256 10.80 26.91 6.82
N PHE A 257 10.34 27.35 5.65
CA PHE A 257 11.10 27.32 4.41
C PHE A 257 12.34 28.23 4.52
N GLU A 258 12.20 29.45 5.05
CA GLU A 258 13.30 30.36 5.27
C GLU A 258 14.34 29.79 6.27
N ALA A 259 13.88 29.18 7.35
CA ALA A 259 14.77 28.49 8.28
C ALA A 259 15.54 27.34 7.61
N LEU A 260 14.91 26.59 6.70
CA LEU A 260 15.58 25.55 5.92
C LEU A 260 16.59 26.15 4.93
N ARG A 261 16.27 27.27 4.28
CA ARG A 261 17.16 27.97 3.33
C ARG A 261 18.42 28.46 4.02
N ASP A 262 18.30 28.97 5.25
CA ASP A 262 19.40 29.53 6.01
C ASP A 262 20.26 28.46 6.71
N ALA A 263 19.83 27.19 6.71
CA ALA A 263 20.60 26.08 7.26
C ALA A 263 21.94 25.87 6.52
N GLU A 264 22.94 25.36 7.24
CA GLU A 264 24.30 25.13 6.70
C GLU A 264 24.40 23.93 5.77
N THR A 265 23.36 23.06 5.74
CA THR A 265 23.33 21.84 4.95
C THR A 265 22.17 21.86 3.97
N ILE A 266 22.34 21.19 2.83
CA ILE A 266 21.24 20.90 1.89
C ILE A 266 20.28 19.89 2.53
N SER A 267 19.00 20.15 2.41
CA SER A 267 17.95 19.21 2.76
C SER A 267 16.91 19.11 1.65
N TYR A 268 16.25 17.95 1.60
CA TYR A 268 15.18 17.68 0.64
C TYR A 268 13.83 17.66 1.35
N ARG A 269 12.83 18.25 0.73
CA ARG A 269 11.44 18.24 1.21
C ARG A 269 10.52 17.85 0.06
N SER A 270 9.42 17.19 0.39
CA SER A 270 8.35 17.04 -0.59
C SER A 270 7.31 18.16 -0.44
N ALA A 271 6.74 18.56 -1.58
CA ALA A 271 5.65 19.50 -1.62
C ALA A 271 4.56 19.00 -2.59
N TYR A 272 3.31 19.36 -2.33
CA TYR A 272 2.17 19.00 -3.18
C TYR A 272 1.17 20.15 -3.27
N ARG A 273 0.40 20.17 -4.35
CA ARG A 273 -0.65 21.18 -4.52
C ARG A 273 -1.91 20.76 -3.78
N ARG A 274 -2.55 21.71 -3.13
CA ARG A 274 -3.85 21.55 -2.50
C ARG A 274 -4.75 22.74 -2.84
N THR A 275 -6.00 22.47 -3.10
CA THR A 275 -7.00 23.52 -3.26
C THR A 275 -7.71 23.72 -1.92
N ARG A 276 -7.67 24.94 -1.39
CA ARG A 276 -8.41 25.35 -0.21
C ARG A 276 -9.29 26.55 -0.59
N GLN A 277 -10.58 26.45 -0.33
CA GLN A 277 -11.56 27.52 -0.67
C GLN A 277 -11.44 28.03 -2.14
N GLY A 278 -11.24 27.08 -3.08
CA GLY A 278 -11.06 27.41 -4.50
C GLY A 278 -9.66 27.88 -4.91
N ILE A 279 -8.77 28.18 -3.96
CA ILE A 279 -7.41 28.65 -4.24
C ILE A 279 -6.43 27.46 -4.23
N SER A 280 -5.70 27.30 -5.34
CA SER A 280 -4.63 26.30 -5.45
C SER A 280 -3.35 26.86 -4.84
N MET A 281 -2.86 26.20 -3.80
CA MET A 281 -1.63 26.58 -3.11
C MET A 281 -0.70 25.38 -2.96
N TRP A 282 0.57 25.63 -2.75
CA TRP A 282 1.56 24.60 -2.42
C TRP A 282 1.58 24.35 -0.92
N GLU A 283 1.70 23.09 -0.55
CA GLU A 283 1.98 22.68 0.82
C GLU A 283 3.34 22.01 0.87
N LEU A 284 4.29 22.63 1.55
CA LEU A 284 5.59 22.08 1.90
C LEU A 284 5.45 21.22 3.15
N ARG A 285 5.87 19.97 3.10
CA ARG A 285 5.83 19.11 4.28
C ARG A 285 6.72 19.64 5.41
N ARG A 286 6.24 19.46 6.63
CA ARG A 286 6.96 19.86 7.84
C ARG A 286 8.14 18.93 8.11
N ASP A 287 7.93 17.62 7.91
CA ASP A 287 8.94 16.57 8.05
C ASP A 287 9.80 16.44 6.77
N ALA A 288 10.86 15.66 6.86
CA ALA A 288 11.78 15.44 5.75
C ALA A 288 11.43 14.21 4.89
N ILE A 289 10.23 13.62 5.05
CA ILE A 289 9.77 12.48 4.27
C ILE A 289 8.68 12.89 3.26
N ALA A 290 8.37 12.02 2.31
CA ALA A 290 7.31 12.25 1.33
C ALA A 290 5.92 12.03 1.95
N GLY A 291 4.93 12.72 1.40
CA GLY A 291 3.52 12.40 1.62
C GLY A 291 3.10 11.14 0.86
N CYS A 292 1.90 10.64 1.15
CA CYS A 292 1.33 9.49 0.46
C CYS A 292 1.23 9.77 -1.05
N LEU A 293 1.83 8.92 -1.88
CA LEU A 293 1.68 8.94 -3.32
C LEU A 293 0.23 8.64 -3.72
N ARG A 294 -0.28 9.32 -4.73
CA ARG A 294 -1.69 9.25 -5.17
C ARG A 294 -1.79 9.12 -6.69
N THR A 295 -2.93 8.60 -7.16
CA THR A 295 -3.23 8.37 -8.58
C THR A 295 -4.25 9.34 -9.17
N THR A 296 -4.74 10.32 -8.43
CA THR A 296 -5.75 11.24 -8.95
C THR A 296 -5.20 12.03 -10.14
N GLY A 297 -5.94 12.07 -11.25
CA GLY A 297 -5.55 12.78 -12.48
C GLY A 297 -5.49 14.31 -12.38
N GLY A 298 -5.70 14.88 -11.18
CA GLY A 298 -5.59 16.31 -10.91
C GLY A 298 -4.19 16.75 -10.50
N GLY A 299 -3.88 18.03 -10.65
CA GLY A 299 -2.56 18.62 -10.34
C GLY A 299 -2.07 18.45 -8.89
N SER A 300 -2.95 18.03 -7.96
CA SER A 300 -2.62 17.77 -6.56
C SER A 300 -2.06 16.36 -6.30
N SER A 301 -1.98 15.50 -7.31
CA SER A 301 -1.55 14.11 -7.15
C SER A 301 -0.03 13.93 -7.23
N LYS A 302 0.66 14.82 -7.95
CA LYS A 302 2.12 14.77 -8.07
C LYS A 302 2.79 15.48 -6.92
N GLN A 303 3.90 14.90 -6.46
CA GLN A 303 4.77 15.54 -5.49
C GLN A 303 5.95 16.22 -6.18
N ALA A 304 6.29 17.40 -5.69
CA ALA A 304 7.51 18.11 -6.04
C ALA A 304 8.60 17.79 -5.01
N LEU A 305 9.84 17.68 -5.47
CA LEU A 305 11.05 17.68 -4.66
C LEU A 305 11.55 19.12 -4.55
N VAL A 306 11.81 19.55 -3.33
CA VAL A 306 12.37 20.85 -2.98
C VAL A 306 13.76 20.63 -2.39
N GLU A 307 14.80 21.11 -3.05
CA GLU A 307 16.18 21.16 -2.58
C GLU A 307 16.43 22.55 -1.98
N VAL A 308 16.79 22.62 -0.71
CA VAL A 308 16.91 23.87 0.04
C VAL A 308 18.00 23.79 1.10
N GLY A 309 18.76 24.89 1.30
CA GLY A 309 19.80 25.01 2.33
C GLY A 309 21.03 25.74 1.83
N MET A 310 22.03 25.89 2.70
CA MET A 310 23.32 26.54 2.42
C MET A 310 23.20 28.00 1.96
N ARG A 311 22.11 28.69 2.33
CA ARG A 311 21.78 30.06 1.89
C ARG A 311 21.78 30.24 0.36
N ARG A 312 21.47 29.14 -0.38
CA ARG A 312 21.39 29.16 -1.85
C ARG A 312 19.95 29.37 -2.30
N GLU A 313 19.81 29.75 -3.56
CA GLU A 313 18.49 29.74 -4.21
C GLU A 313 17.93 28.31 -4.21
N PRO A 314 16.69 28.12 -3.76
CA PRO A 314 16.06 26.81 -3.72
C PRO A 314 15.86 26.29 -5.14
N ARG A 315 15.93 24.97 -5.29
CA ARG A 315 15.62 24.29 -6.55
C ARG A 315 14.40 23.42 -6.36
N VAL A 316 13.48 23.47 -7.29
CA VAL A 316 12.24 22.68 -7.24
C VAL A 316 12.05 21.94 -8.55
N ARG A 317 11.58 20.72 -8.48
CA ARG A 317 11.18 19.92 -9.63
C ARG A 317 10.09 18.90 -9.25
N TRP A 318 9.44 18.33 -10.23
CA TRP A 318 8.62 17.15 -9.95
C TRP A 318 9.51 15.97 -9.56
N MET A 319 9.02 15.14 -8.65
CA MET A 319 9.67 13.86 -8.38
C MET A 319 9.61 12.97 -9.62
N THR A 320 10.69 12.20 -9.84
CA THR A 320 10.84 11.28 -10.97
C THR A 320 10.11 9.95 -10.69
N PRO A 321 9.80 9.15 -11.73
CA PRO A 321 9.33 7.78 -11.54
C PRO A 321 10.30 6.90 -10.74
N LYS A 322 11.61 7.10 -10.85
CA LYS A 322 12.61 6.39 -10.03
C LYS A 322 12.48 6.72 -8.54
N GLU A 323 12.24 7.99 -8.21
CA GLU A 323 12.00 8.41 -6.83
C GLU A 323 10.70 7.82 -6.28
N TYR A 324 9.65 7.78 -7.10
CA TYR A 324 8.41 7.09 -6.73
C TYR A 324 8.64 5.59 -6.47
N ALA A 325 9.40 4.92 -7.33
CA ALA A 325 9.74 3.51 -7.13
C ALA A 325 10.50 3.30 -5.81
N ARG A 326 11.50 4.14 -5.52
CA ARG A 326 12.26 4.09 -4.26
C ARG A 326 11.37 4.36 -3.04
N LEU A 327 10.44 5.30 -3.13
CA LEU A 327 9.45 5.58 -2.08
C LEU A 327 8.46 4.42 -1.85
N MET A 328 8.35 3.49 -2.80
CA MET A 328 7.53 2.28 -2.67
C MET A 328 8.35 1.03 -2.32
N GLY A 329 9.66 1.17 -2.02
CA GLY A 329 10.55 0.03 -1.78
C GLY A 329 10.87 -0.79 -3.03
N ALA A 330 10.66 -0.22 -4.22
CA ALA A 330 10.82 -0.86 -5.52
C ALA A 330 11.94 -0.20 -6.35
N GLY A 331 13.07 0.16 -5.72
CA GLY A 331 14.15 0.92 -6.35
C GLY A 331 14.74 0.28 -7.62
N ASN A 332 14.68 -1.02 -7.75
CA ASN A 332 15.16 -1.79 -8.91
C ASN A 332 14.06 -2.10 -9.94
N TYR A 333 12.85 -1.57 -9.75
CA TYR A 333 11.73 -1.82 -10.64
C TYR A 333 11.95 -1.17 -12.02
N LYS A 334 11.76 -1.93 -13.10
CA LYS A 334 11.93 -1.43 -14.47
C LYS A 334 10.80 -0.48 -14.84
N LEU A 335 11.16 0.67 -15.40
CA LEU A 335 10.27 1.78 -15.73
C LEU A 335 10.35 2.13 -17.21
N VAL A 336 10.09 1.17 -18.08
CA VAL A 336 10.21 1.34 -19.55
C VAL A 336 8.84 1.65 -20.16
N ALA A 337 7.79 0.92 -19.77
CA ALA A 337 6.46 1.08 -20.36
C ALA A 337 5.75 2.36 -19.93
N GLY A 338 5.03 2.91 -20.85
CA GLY A 338 4.10 4.02 -20.63
C GLY A 338 4.74 5.39 -20.54
N THR A 339 3.90 6.39 -20.42
CA THR A 339 4.33 7.77 -20.18
C THR A 339 4.81 7.97 -18.73
N PRO A 340 5.64 8.98 -18.44
CA PRO A 340 6.03 9.29 -17.04
C PRO A 340 4.83 9.41 -16.09
N ASN A 341 3.69 9.95 -16.54
CA ASN A 341 2.48 10.02 -15.75
C ASN A 341 1.89 8.63 -15.42
N GLN A 342 1.87 7.72 -16.38
CA GLN A 342 1.40 6.36 -16.16
C GLN A 342 2.28 5.61 -15.17
N GLN A 343 3.60 5.79 -15.25
CA GLN A 343 4.57 5.24 -14.31
C GLN A 343 4.33 5.78 -12.88
N LEU A 344 4.19 7.10 -12.73
CA LEU A 344 3.88 7.71 -11.42
C LEU A 344 2.56 7.18 -10.83
N PHE A 345 1.52 7.06 -11.64
CA PHE A 345 0.20 6.61 -11.18
C PHE A 345 0.16 5.13 -10.83
N GLY A 346 0.96 4.29 -11.48
CA GLY A 346 1.11 2.89 -11.12
C GLY A 346 1.56 2.72 -9.67
N PHE A 347 2.49 3.55 -9.20
CA PHE A 347 2.95 3.53 -7.80
C PHE A 347 1.93 4.11 -6.82
N GLY A 348 1.11 5.06 -7.24
CA GLY A 348 0.11 5.68 -6.36
C GLY A 348 -0.95 4.68 -5.84
N ASP A 349 -1.37 3.71 -6.66
CA ASP A 349 -2.34 2.66 -6.30
C ASP A 349 -1.69 1.46 -5.61
N ALA A 350 -0.37 1.29 -5.75
CA ALA A 350 0.31 0.09 -5.30
C ALA A 350 0.57 0.07 -3.79
N VAL A 351 0.89 -1.10 -3.28
CA VAL A 351 1.38 -1.32 -1.89
C VAL A 351 2.87 -0.99 -1.79
N VAL A 352 3.36 -0.70 -0.59
CA VAL A 352 4.80 -0.57 -0.33
C VAL A 352 5.40 -1.96 -0.16
N VAL A 353 6.41 -2.27 -0.97
CA VAL A 353 7.06 -3.58 -1.04
C VAL A 353 7.54 -4.05 0.34
N ASP A 354 8.25 -3.18 1.06
CA ASP A 354 8.88 -3.55 2.33
C ASP A 354 7.85 -3.79 3.44
N VAL A 355 6.69 -3.11 3.40
CA VAL A 355 5.58 -3.38 4.32
C VAL A 355 5.00 -4.78 4.08
N VAL A 356 4.70 -5.10 2.82
CA VAL A 356 4.14 -6.43 2.48
C VAL A 356 5.15 -7.53 2.72
N ARG A 357 6.43 -7.27 2.45
CA ARG A 357 7.52 -8.22 2.77
C ARG A 357 7.62 -8.48 4.27
N TRP A 358 7.53 -7.45 5.10
CA TRP A 358 7.54 -7.59 6.56
C TRP A 358 6.35 -8.42 7.05
N ILE A 359 5.13 -8.15 6.55
CA ILE A 359 3.96 -8.99 6.84
C ILE A 359 4.19 -10.42 6.35
N GLY A 360 4.77 -10.59 5.15
CA GLY A 360 5.15 -11.88 4.61
C GLY A 360 6.05 -12.68 5.54
N GLN A 361 7.12 -12.08 6.00
CA GLN A 361 8.14 -12.70 6.86
C GLN A 361 7.62 -13.04 8.25
N HIS A 362 6.90 -12.11 8.88
CA HIS A 362 6.55 -12.22 10.30
C HIS A 362 5.14 -12.72 10.56
N TYR A 363 4.30 -12.76 9.52
CA TYR A 363 2.92 -13.23 9.65
C TYR A 363 2.62 -14.39 8.69
N LEU A 364 2.77 -14.19 7.36
CA LEU A 364 2.28 -15.15 6.38
C LEU A 364 3.10 -16.43 6.35
N ILE A 365 4.44 -16.34 6.36
CA ILE A 365 5.33 -17.52 6.32
C ILE A 365 5.14 -18.41 7.56
N PRO A 366 5.12 -17.88 8.81
CA PRO A 366 4.87 -18.70 10.00
C PRO A 366 3.53 -19.46 9.96
N VAL A 367 2.51 -18.87 9.32
CA VAL A 367 1.19 -19.51 9.17
C VAL A 367 1.18 -20.55 8.06
N LEU A 368 1.78 -20.25 6.91
CA LEU A 368 1.71 -21.08 5.70
C LEU A 368 2.77 -22.19 5.66
N LYS A 369 3.86 -22.03 6.41
CA LYS A 369 4.93 -23.01 6.63
C LYS A 369 5.23 -23.08 8.13
N PRO A 370 4.33 -23.63 8.96
CA PRO A 370 4.64 -23.81 10.37
C PRO A 370 5.90 -24.67 10.47
N GLU A 371 6.83 -24.26 11.34
CA GLU A 371 7.99 -25.11 11.67
C GLU A 371 7.46 -26.46 12.13
N THR A 372 7.93 -27.53 11.52
CA THR A 372 7.72 -28.86 12.03
C THR A 372 8.44 -28.90 13.38
N THR A 373 7.71 -28.77 14.47
CA THR A 373 8.22 -29.14 15.77
C THR A 373 8.55 -30.65 15.66
N ASP A 374 9.85 -30.98 15.58
CA ASP A 374 10.29 -32.32 15.86
C ASP A 374 9.80 -32.65 17.27
N GLU A 375 8.69 -33.41 17.33
CA GLU A 375 8.32 -34.13 18.53
C GLU A 375 9.38 -35.21 18.68
N GLY A 376 10.46 -34.90 19.41
CA GLY A 376 11.45 -35.85 19.89
C GLY A 376 10.95 -36.66 21.08
#